data_a27872fe181ed1f2ff5a2142341523c9
#
_entry.id   a27872fe181ed1f2ff5a2142341523c9
#
_cell.length_a   1.000
_cell.length_b   1.000
_cell.length_c   1.000
_cell.angle_alpha   90.00
_cell.angle_beta   90.00
_cell.angle_gamma   90.00
#
_symmetry.space_group_name_H-M   'P 1'
#
loop_
_entity.id
_entity.type
_entity.pdbx_description
1 polymer ?
#
loop_
_entity_poly.entity_id
_entity_poly.type
_entity_poly.pdbx_seq_one_letter_code
_entity_poly.pdbx_strand_id
1 'polypeptide(L)'
;MGFFDTLLTAIAPERAVKRVAAQTAIRAINSGYSNYGASLHKKSMRGWMWHGGSPKEDIEDNLRVLRERSRDAYMGVPLATGAIKTMRTNVVCGGLTPTPQIDNAFLGISDEEAQKINEQIAREFALWANKPTCDADRIDNFYMLQQLAFTGFLLNGDSWAVLQNKKTPGVPYDLRVRIIEADRICSPAFMDILSPTDINEHHVEKIVQGVETDADGMVIAYWVCDRHPLASTSVTGLTASHWTRVEAYGKKTGRQNVLCLMQRERAGQLRGVPLLAPVLESLKQLGRFTDAELTAAVISAMFTVFIKKSDQSDEVPFGEMLPPDVQVDTPDKTS
;
A
#
# COMPACT_ATOMS: atom_id res chain seq x y z
N MET A 1 -48.65 7.86 -24.31
CA MET A 1 -48.81 6.70 -25.20
C MET A 1 -48.84 7.22 -26.64
N GLY A 2 -47.97 6.72 -27.48
CA GLY A 2 -47.96 7.14 -28.90
C GLY A 2 -49.14 6.53 -29.65
N PHE A 3 -49.60 7.20 -30.75
CA PHE A 3 -50.71 6.78 -31.58
C PHE A 3 -50.62 5.28 -31.99
N PHE A 4 -49.41 4.77 -32.23
CA PHE A 4 -49.16 3.36 -32.51
C PHE A 4 -49.40 2.42 -31.33
N ASP A 5 -49.20 2.86 -30.08
CA ASP A 5 -49.45 2.02 -28.92
C ASP A 5 -50.94 1.87 -28.64
N THR A 6 -51.74 2.90 -28.96
CA THR A 6 -53.22 2.85 -28.84
C THR A 6 -53.80 1.93 -29.88
N LEU A 7 -53.30 1.98 -31.14
CA LEU A 7 -53.71 1.12 -32.21
C LEU A 7 -53.38 -0.38 -31.96
N LEU A 8 -52.18 -0.63 -31.44
CA LEU A 8 -51.71 -1.96 -31.07
C LEU A 8 -52.52 -2.58 -29.93
N THR A 9 -52.96 -1.76 -28.97
CA THR A 9 -53.82 -2.20 -27.86
C THR A 9 -55.19 -2.65 -28.35
N ALA A 10 -55.74 -1.98 -29.38
CA ALA A 10 -57.05 -2.31 -29.96
C ALA A 10 -57.03 -3.57 -30.84
N ILE A 11 -55.92 -3.82 -31.61
CA ILE A 11 -55.85 -4.89 -32.61
C ILE A 11 -55.20 -6.18 -32.02
N ALA A 12 -54.23 -6.04 -31.12
CA ALA A 12 -53.50 -7.18 -30.57
C ALA A 12 -53.06 -6.92 -29.11
N PRO A 13 -53.98 -7.02 -28.12
CA PRO A 13 -53.74 -6.65 -26.73
C PRO A 13 -52.57 -7.41 -26.10
N GLU A 14 -52.38 -8.70 -26.41
CA GLU A 14 -51.24 -9.46 -25.89
C GLU A 14 -49.88 -8.94 -26.35
N ARG A 15 -49.77 -8.48 -27.61
CA ARG A 15 -48.55 -7.88 -28.14
C ARG A 15 -48.31 -6.50 -27.55
N ALA A 16 -49.36 -5.73 -27.28
CA ALA A 16 -49.28 -4.44 -26.61
C ALA A 16 -48.74 -4.60 -25.16
N VAL A 17 -49.26 -5.57 -24.40
CA VAL A 17 -48.79 -5.88 -23.04
C VAL A 17 -47.33 -6.31 -23.05
N LYS A 18 -46.93 -7.21 -23.93
CA LYS A 18 -45.52 -7.62 -24.06
C LYS A 18 -44.60 -6.45 -24.41
N ARG A 19 -45.04 -5.55 -25.28
CA ARG A 19 -44.27 -4.36 -25.68
C ARG A 19 -44.15 -3.37 -24.51
N VAL A 20 -45.23 -3.10 -23.80
CA VAL A 20 -45.20 -2.23 -22.58
C VAL A 20 -44.34 -2.84 -21.51
N ALA A 21 -44.46 -4.14 -21.25
CA ALA A 21 -43.61 -4.83 -20.31
C ALA A 21 -42.11 -4.74 -20.69
N ALA A 22 -41.79 -4.95 -21.98
CA ALA A 22 -40.42 -4.81 -22.48
C ALA A 22 -39.91 -3.37 -22.37
N GLN A 23 -40.75 -2.37 -22.70
CA GLN A 23 -40.36 -0.94 -22.52
C GLN A 23 -40.19 -0.57 -21.07
N THR A 24 -41.03 -1.10 -20.18
CA THR A 24 -40.89 -0.88 -18.71
C THR A 24 -39.63 -1.54 -18.17
N ALA A 25 -39.33 -2.77 -18.64
CA ALA A 25 -38.09 -3.45 -18.29
C ALA A 25 -36.87 -2.70 -18.78
N ILE A 26 -36.87 -2.20 -20.04
CA ILE A 26 -35.78 -1.39 -20.61
C ILE A 26 -35.63 -0.07 -19.83
N ARG A 27 -36.73 0.58 -19.42
CA ARG A 27 -36.68 1.80 -18.57
C ARG A 27 -36.13 1.49 -17.19
N ALA A 28 -36.50 0.37 -16.58
CA ALA A 28 -35.97 -0.06 -15.28
C ALA A 28 -34.48 -0.38 -15.35
N ILE A 29 -34.04 -1.06 -16.42
CA ILE A 29 -32.62 -1.36 -16.67
C ILE A 29 -31.81 -0.07 -16.92
N ASN A 30 -32.41 0.94 -17.56
CA ASN A 30 -31.76 2.20 -17.91
C ASN A 30 -32.06 3.34 -16.93
N SER A 31 -32.50 3.05 -15.70
CA SER A 31 -32.76 4.06 -14.67
C SER A 31 -31.58 4.25 -13.73
N GLY A 32 -31.43 5.47 -13.19
CA GLY A 32 -30.41 5.76 -12.18
C GLY A 32 -28.98 5.46 -12.66
N TYR A 33 -28.21 4.75 -11.85
CA TYR A 33 -26.80 4.43 -12.13
C TYR A 33 -26.56 3.58 -13.39
N SER A 34 -27.56 2.87 -13.92
CA SER A 34 -27.45 2.15 -15.17
C SER A 34 -27.20 3.07 -16.39
N ASN A 35 -27.50 4.36 -16.27
CA ASN A 35 -27.15 5.38 -17.26
C ASN A 35 -25.75 5.98 -17.08
N TYR A 36 -25.04 5.64 -16.00
CA TYR A 36 -23.73 6.15 -15.63
C TYR A 36 -22.71 5.01 -15.48
N GLY A 37 -22.14 4.87 -14.31
CA GLY A 37 -21.08 3.89 -14.04
C GLY A 37 -21.48 2.42 -14.18
N ALA A 38 -22.76 2.08 -13.95
CA ALA A 38 -23.28 0.71 -14.11
C ALA A 38 -23.79 0.40 -15.52
N SER A 39 -23.50 1.23 -16.50
CA SER A 39 -23.97 1.02 -17.88
C SER A 39 -23.20 -0.10 -18.59
N LEU A 40 -23.92 -1.08 -19.13
CA LEU A 40 -23.37 -2.15 -19.95
C LEU A 40 -23.25 -1.77 -21.44
N HIS A 41 -23.90 -0.66 -21.85
CA HIS A 41 -24.10 -0.32 -23.28
C HIS A 41 -23.29 0.90 -23.71
N LYS A 42 -22.82 1.75 -22.79
CA LYS A 42 -22.00 2.92 -23.14
C LYS A 42 -20.67 2.51 -23.76
N LYS A 43 -20.27 3.21 -24.83
CA LYS A 43 -18.98 2.97 -25.50
C LYS A 43 -17.80 3.09 -24.55
N SER A 44 -17.85 4.06 -23.61
CA SER A 44 -16.82 4.28 -22.59
C SER A 44 -16.71 3.16 -21.56
N MET A 45 -17.74 2.33 -21.39
CA MET A 45 -17.80 1.21 -20.46
C MET A 45 -17.68 -0.16 -21.17
N ARG A 46 -17.64 -0.16 -22.50
CA ARG A 46 -17.55 -1.40 -23.27
C ARG A 46 -16.17 -2.03 -23.07
N GLY A 47 -16.17 -3.32 -22.74
CA GLY A 47 -14.94 -4.08 -22.47
C GLY A 47 -14.41 -3.94 -21.04
N TRP A 48 -15.05 -3.14 -20.19
CA TRP A 48 -14.74 -3.13 -18.77
C TRP A 48 -15.36 -4.37 -18.13
N MET A 49 -14.50 -5.37 -17.83
CA MET A 49 -14.88 -6.56 -17.06
C MET A 49 -14.78 -6.20 -15.58
N TRP A 50 -15.90 -6.35 -14.86
CA TRP A 50 -15.93 -6.12 -13.42
C TRP A 50 -16.04 -7.45 -12.68
N HIS A 51 -15.32 -7.57 -11.57
CA HIS A 51 -15.43 -8.66 -10.62
C HIS A 51 -15.74 -8.08 -9.25
N GLY A 52 -16.68 -8.68 -8.55
CA GLY A 52 -16.98 -8.36 -7.16
C GLY A 52 -16.53 -9.52 -6.31
N GLY A 53 -15.50 -9.32 -5.48
CA GLY A 53 -15.01 -10.29 -4.53
C GLY A 53 -15.17 -9.81 -3.09
N SER A 54 -14.95 -10.69 -2.13
CA SER A 54 -14.78 -10.34 -0.74
C SER A 54 -13.44 -9.58 -0.53
N PRO A 55 -13.22 -8.91 0.60
CA PRO A 55 -11.92 -8.30 0.90
C PRO A 55 -10.77 -9.29 0.80
N LYS A 56 -11.02 -10.57 1.05
CA LYS A 56 -10.02 -11.63 0.93
C LYS A 56 -9.53 -11.78 -0.52
N GLU A 57 -10.45 -12.00 -1.46
CA GLU A 57 -10.09 -12.20 -2.88
C GLU A 57 -9.55 -10.93 -3.53
N ASP A 58 -10.17 -9.77 -3.24
CA ASP A 58 -9.78 -8.51 -3.91
C ASP A 58 -8.47 -7.94 -3.37
N ILE A 59 -8.20 -8.10 -2.07
CA ILE A 59 -7.07 -7.48 -1.38
C ILE A 59 -6.06 -8.53 -0.91
N GLU A 60 -6.46 -9.41 0.01
CA GLU A 60 -5.55 -10.21 0.81
C GLU A 60 -4.78 -11.24 -0.01
N ASP A 61 -5.41 -11.88 -0.98
CA ASP A 61 -4.75 -12.84 -1.88
C ASP A 61 -3.75 -12.17 -2.84
N ASN A 62 -3.90 -10.85 -3.07
CA ASN A 62 -3.02 -10.07 -3.93
C ASN A 62 -1.88 -9.34 -3.17
N LEU A 63 -1.92 -9.32 -1.84
CA LEU A 63 -1.03 -8.49 -1.02
C LEU A 63 0.44 -8.78 -1.23
N ARG A 64 0.83 -10.03 -1.38
CA ARG A 64 2.22 -10.40 -1.59
C ARG A 64 2.81 -9.67 -2.79
N VAL A 65 2.13 -9.76 -3.93
CA VAL A 65 2.60 -9.13 -5.18
C VAL A 65 2.58 -7.61 -5.07
N LEU A 66 1.55 -7.04 -4.44
CA LEU A 66 1.43 -5.60 -4.24
C LEU A 66 2.55 -5.05 -3.36
N ARG A 67 2.90 -5.73 -2.27
CA ARG A 67 3.99 -5.33 -1.36
C ARG A 67 5.35 -5.42 -2.03
N GLU A 68 5.64 -6.54 -2.70
CA GLU A 68 6.89 -6.72 -3.44
C GLU A 68 7.07 -5.62 -4.49
N ARG A 69 6.04 -5.32 -5.28
CA ARG A 69 6.06 -4.24 -6.28
C ARG A 69 6.15 -2.85 -5.67
N SER A 70 5.47 -2.61 -4.55
CA SER A 70 5.55 -1.33 -3.83
C SER A 70 6.97 -1.05 -3.32
N ARG A 71 7.62 -2.06 -2.77
CA ARG A 71 9.03 -1.96 -2.32
C ARG A 71 9.99 -1.81 -3.49
N ASP A 72 9.79 -2.55 -4.59
CA ASP A 72 10.57 -2.41 -5.81
C ASP A 72 10.46 -0.99 -6.39
N ALA A 73 9.24 -0.46 -6.47
CA ALA A 73 9.01 0.92 -6.91
C ALA A 73 9.67 1.95 -5.96
N TYR A 74 9.61 1.72 -4.65
CA TYR A 74 10.26 2.59 -3.67
C TYR A 74 11.79 2.58 -3.81
N MET A 75 12.40 1.44 -4.14
CA MET A 75 13.85 1.33 -4.33
C MET A 75 14.31 1.85 -5.69
N GLY A 76 13.53 1.63 -6.76
CA GLY A 76 13.94 1.87 -8.13
C GLY A 76 13.37 3.13 -8.79
N VAL A 77 12.26 3.71 -8.28
CA VAL A 77 11.61 4.87 -8.89
C VAL A 77 11.73 6.09 -7.98
N PRO A 78 12.54 7.10 -8.35
CA PRO A 78 12.81 8.28 -7.50
C PRO A 78 11.55 9.02 -7.06
N LEU A 79 10.53 9.10 -7.91
CA LEU A 79 9.26 9.74 -7.60
C LEU A 79 8.50 9.02 -6.48
N ALA A 80 8.48 7.68 -6.51
CA ALA A 80 7.86 6.87 -5.46
C ALA A 80 8.61 7.03 -4.13
N THR A 81 9.94 6.99 -4.17
CA THR A 81 10.78 7.24 -2.99
C THR A 81 10.54 8.63 -2.40
N GLY A 82 10.49 9.65 -3.27
CA GLY A 82 10.23 11.03 -2.87
C GLY A 82 8.87 11.18 -2.20
N ALA A 83 7.80 10.62 -2.79
CA ALA A 83 6.45 10.68 -2.24
C ALA A 83 6.37 10.04 -0.85
N ILE A 84 6.88 8.83 -0.68
CA ILE A 84 6.87 8.12 0.62
C ILE A 84 7.67 8.89 1.68
N LYS A 85 8.88 9.36 1.35
CA LYS A 85 9.72 10.12 2.29
C LYS A 85 9.09 11.45 2.68
N THR A 86 8.46 12.14 1.72
CA THR A 86 7.75 13.41 1.99
C THR A 86 6.56 13.18 2.92
N MET A 87 5.75 12.17 2.68
CA MET A 87 4.63 11.82 3.56
C MET A 87 5.12 11.47 4.96
N ARG A 88 6.16 10.65 5.10
CA ARG A 88 6.75 10.32 6.39
C ARG A 88 7.22 11.58 7.12
N THR A 89 7.92 12.46 6.43
CA THR A 89 8.44 13.70 7.03
C THR A 89 7.31 14.65 7.45
N ASN A 90 6.26 14.77 6.65
CA ASN A 90 5.16 15.68 6.95
C ASN A 90 4.24 15.16 8.08
N VAL A 91 4.08 13.82 8.22
CA VAL A 91 3.17 13.24 9.21
C VAL A 91 3.87 12.97 10.53
N VAL A 92 5.04 12.32 10.48
CA VAL A 92 5.76 11.91 11.70
C VAL A 92 6.83 12.92 12.10
N CYS A 93 7.43 13.60 11.12
CA CYS A 93 8.52 14.56 11.33
C CYS A 93 9.65 13.96 12.20
N GLY A 94 9.98 14.61 13.31
CA GLY A 94 10.95 14.13 14.31
C GLY A 94 10.39 13.10 15.32
N GLY A 95 9.14 12.71 15.18
CA GLY A 95 8.39 11.84 16.09
C GLY A 95 7.28 12.57 16.85
N LEU A 96 6.21 11.84 17.11
CA LEU A 96 5.05 12.33 17.84
C LEU A 96 5.28 12.18 19.35
N THR A 97 5.05 13.24 20.10
CA THR A 97 5.12 13.25 21.57
C THR A 97 3.73 13.33 22.18
N PRO A 98 3.43 12.60 23.26
CA PRO A 98 2.15 12.72 23.93
C PRO A 98 2.06 14.05 24.67
N THR A 99 0.90 14.65 24.65
CA THR A 99 0.52 15.76 25.53
C THR A 99 -0.51 15.23 26.54
N PRO A 100 -0.09 14.83 27.75
CA PRO A 100 -1.02 14.28 28.72
C PRO A 100 -2.05 15.34 29.14
N GLN A 101 -3.31 14.94 29.23
CA GLN A 101 -4.41 15.75 29.70
C GLN A 101 -5.30 14.88 30.58
N ILE A 102 -5.14 14.96 31.88
CA ILE A 102 -5.95 14.22 32.83
C ILE A 102 -7.23 15.00 33.11
N ASP A 103 -8.37 14.31 33.08
CA ASP A 103 -9.65 14.86 33.48
C ASP A 103 -9.70 14.93 35.02
N ASN A 104 -9.37 16.11 35.54
CA ASN A 104 -9.36 16.42 36.96
C ASN A 104 -10.75 16.36 37.59
N ALA A 105 -11.81 16.75 36.87
CA ALA A 105 -13.19 16.72 37.34
C ALA A 105 -13.66 15.27 37.56
N PHE A 106 -13.35 14.37 36.62
CA PHE A 106 -13.67 12.94 36.74
C PHE A 106 -12.93 12.25 37.89
N LEU A 107 -11.67 12.62 38.10
CA LEU A 107 -10.83 12.03 39.15
C LEU A 107 -11.01 12.68 40.53
N GLY A 108 -11.70 13.81 40.60
CA GLY A 108 -11.93 14.55 41.86
C GLY A 108 -10.62 15.15 42.44
N ILE A 109 -9.66 15.50 41.61
CA ILE A 109 -8.38 16.11 41.99
C ILE A 109 -8.34 17.60 41.60
N SER A 110 -7.44 18.35 42.24
CA SER A 110 -7.24 19.76 41.92
C SER A 110 -6.53 19.95 40.57
N ASP A 111 -6.70 21.12 39.94
CA ASP A 111 -6.00 21.50 38.71
C ASP A 111 -4.48 21.44 38.88
N GLU A 112 -3.96 21.85 40.06
CA GLU A 112 -2.54 21.82 40.35
C GLU A 112 -1.97 20.39 40.45
N GLU A 113 -2.74 19.46 41.02
CA GLU A 113 -2.38 18.04 41.09
C GLU A 113 -2.42 17.38 39.70
N ALA A 114 -3.45 17.67 38.93
CA ALA A 114 -3.55 17.19 37.54
C ALA A 114 -2.37 17.67 36.68
N GLN A 115 -1.98 18.92 36.81
CA GLN A 115 -0.84 19.48 36.11
C GLN A 115 0.48 18.77 36.51
N LYS A 116 0.74 18.57 37.81
CA LYS A 116 1.92 17.84 38.29
C LYS A 116 2.00 16.42 37.73
N ILE A 117 0.84 15.71 37.70
CA ILE A 117 0.79 14.35 37.13
C ILE A 117 1.06 14.39 35.62
N ASN A 118 0.47 15.34 34.87
CA ASN A 118 0.69 15.51 33.44
C ASN A 118 2.18 15.77 33.13
N GLU A 119 2.83 16.64 33.90
CA GLU A 119 4.27 16.92 33.78
C GLU A 119 5.13 15.69 34.09
N GLN A 120 4.74 14.92 35.10
CA GLN A 120 5.43 13.67 35.44
C GLN A 120 5.30 12.65 34.32
N ILE A 121 4.11 12.42 33.78
CA ILE A 121 3.88 11.49 32.66
C ILE A 121 4.73 11.90 31.44
N ALA A 122 4.73 13.19 31.07
CA ALA A 122 5.51 13.68 29.95
C ALA A 122 7.01 13.44 30.13
N ARG A 123 7.54 13.68 31.35
CA ARG A 123 8.94 13.45 31.68
C ARG A 123 9.33 11.97 31.67
N GLU A 124 8.54 11.11 32.28
CA GLU A 124 8.78 9.66 32.32
C GLU A 124 8.72 9.06 30.89
N PHE A 125 7.74 9.50 30.10
CA PHE A 125 7.66 9.10 28.70
C PHE A 125 8.91 9.53 27.92
N ALA A 126 9.37 10.75 28.07
CA ALA A 126 10.57 11.25 27.40
C ALA A 126 11.83 10.46 27.79
N LEU A 127 11.97 10.09 29.08
CA LEU A 127 13.06 9.26 29.55
C LEU A 127 13.10 7.87 28.95
N TRP A 128 11.92 7.29 28.71
CA TRP A 128 11.78 6.01 28.02
C TRP A 128 11.97 6.14 26.52
N ALA A 129 11.31 7.12 25.88
CA ALA A 129 11.23 7.25 24.43
C ALA A 129 12.55 7.68 23.76
N ASN A 130 13.36 8.49 24.44
CA ASN A 130 14.62 9.00 23.89
C ASN A 130 15.75 7.95 23.85
N LYS A 131 15.59 6.82 24.53
CA LYS A 131 16.65 5.81 24.62
C LYS A 131 16.36 4.61 23.72
N PRO A 132 17.40 4.02 23.10
CA PRO A 132 17.23 2.78 22.31
C PRO A 132 16.74 1.57 23.15
N THR A 133 16.71 1.71 24.48
CA THR A 133 16.19 0.67 25.37
C THR A 133 14.69 0.47 25.26
N CYS A 134 13.94 1.38 24.63
CA CYS A 134 12.52 1.20 24.32
C CYS A 134 12.30 0.24 23.15
N ASP A 135 13.29 0.10 22.28
CA ASP A 135 13.30 -0.86 21.19
C ASP A 135 13.73 -2.25 21.70
N ALA A 136 13.01 -3.30 21.24
CA ALA A 136 13.36 -4.68 21.57
C ALA A 136 14.69 -5.11 20.93
N ASP A 137 15.03 -4.54 19.79
CA ASP A 137 16.27 -4.80 19.06
C ASP A 137 17.40 -3.83 19.47
N ARG A 138 17.09 -2.81 20.28
CA ARG A 138 18.01 -1.81 20.85
C ARG A 138 18.78 -0.98 19.80
N ILE A 139 18.17 -0.73 18.67
CA ILE A 139 18.75 0.04 17.58
C ILE A 139 18.21 1.47 17.60
N ASP A 140 16.89 1.60 17.64
CA ASP A 140 16.20 2.86 17.45
C ASP A 140 15.58 3.39 18.75
N ASN A 141 15.42 4.71 18.84
CA ASN A 141 14.57 5.32 19.85
C ASN A 141 13.10 5.26 19.43
N PHE A 142 12.17 5.60 20.32
CA PHE A 142 10.74 5.48 20.01
C PHE A 142 10.28 6.35 18.84
N TYR A 143 10.90 7.50 18.63
CA TYR A 143 10.59 8.40 17.52
C TYR A 143 11.02 7.83 16.17
N MET A 144 12.16 7.16 16.12
CA MET A 144 12.62 6.42 14.95
C MET A 144 11.73 5.21 14.66
N LEU A 145 11.29 4.49 15.71
CA LEU A 145 10.33 3.39 15.57
C LEU A 145 8.99 3.87 14.99
N GLN A 146 8.51 5.07 15.34
CA GLN A 146 7.32 5.67 14.73
C GLN A 146 7.54 5.93 13.23
N GLN A 147 8.69 6.47 12.83
CA GLN A 147 9.02 6.68 11.43
C GLN A 147 9.11 5.36 10.66
N LEU A 148 9.70 4.33 11.26
CA LEU A 148 9.80 2.98 10.70
C LEU A 148 8.41 2.36 10.52
N ALA A 149 7.56 2.43 11.55
CA ALA A 149 6.20 1.93 11.51
C ALA A 149 5.37 2.63 10.43
N PHE A 150 5.45 3.96 10.35
CA PHE A 150 4.72 4.72 9.33
C PHE A 150 5.22 4.43 7.91
N THR A 151 6.53 4.29 7.72
CA THR A 151 7.09 3.87 6.43
C THR A 151 6.62 2.48 6.05
N GLY A 152 6.61 1.53 7.00
CA GLY A 152 6.08 0.18 6.81
C GLY A 152 4.61 0.20 6.39
N PHE A 153 3.78 1.02 7.04
CA PHE A 153 2.38 1.24 6.68
C PHE A 153 2.21 1.74 5.23
N LEU A 154 2.96 2.76 4.83
CA LEU A 154 2.87 3.31 3.47
C LEU A 154 3.29 2.30 2.39
N LEU A 155 4.37 1.55 2.65
CA LEU A 155 4.95 0.62 1.68
C LEU A 155 4.21 -0.71 1.59
N ASN A 156 3.76 -1.24 2.73
CA ASN A 156 3.20 -2.58 2.81
C ASN A 156 1.68 -2.59 3.04
N GLY A 157 1.08 -1.41 3.32
CA GLY A 157 -0.33 -1.24 3.65
C GLY A 157 -0.63 -1.42 5.14
N ASP A 158 0.19 -2.18 5.84
CA ASP A 158 0.12 -2.34 7.29
C ASP A 158 1.51 -2.37 7.92
N SER A 159 1.58 -2.00 9.20
CA SER A 159 2.77 -2.08 10.04
C SER A 159 2.38 -2.59 11.41
N TRP A 160 3.24 -3.39 12.01
CA TRP A 160 2.94 -4.15 13.21
C TRP A 160 3.98 -3.87 14.30
N ALA A 161 3.50 -3.66 15.51
CA ALA A 161 4.35 -3.51 16.67
C ALA A 161 3.92 -4.50 17.75
N VAL A 162 4.85 -5.33 18.20
CA VAL A 162 4.65 -6.25 19.33
C VAL A 162 5.19 -5.60 20.59
N LEU A 163 4.33 -5.48 21.61
CA LEU A 163 4.70 -4.98 22.91
C LEU A 163 5.26 -6.11 23.76
N GLN A 164 6.45 -5.93 24.27
CA GLN A 164 7.15 -6.90 25.11
C GLN A 164 7.48 -6.29 26.46
N ASN A 165 7.37 -7.08 27.51
CA ASN A 165 7.84 -6.70 28.83
C ASN A 165 9.10 -7.52 29.13
N LYS A 166 10.26 -6.86 29.18
CA LYS A 166 11.57 -7.50 29.37
C LYS A 166 12.41 -6.74 30.39
N LYS A 167 12.58 -7.32 31.56
CA LYS A 167 13.50 -6.78 32.60
C LYS A 167 14.93 -6.81 32.09
N THR A 168 15.61 -5.69 32.27
CA THR A 168 17.01 -5.54 31.91
C THR A 168 17.75 -4.78 33.03
N PRO A 169 18.85 -5.30 33.53
CA PRO A 169 19.65 -4.61 34.59
C PRO A 169 20.04 -3.21 34.14
N GLY A 170 19.88 -2.22 35.03
CA GLY A 170 20.22 -0.82 34.76
C GLY A 170 19.22 -0.05 33.86
N VAL A 171 18.12 -0.65 33.46
CA VAL A 171 17.07 0.01 32.69
C VAL A 171 15.79 0.11 33.53
N PRO A 172 15.29 1.33 33.79
CA PRO A 172 14.17 1.53 34.71
C PRO A 172 12.82 1.07 34.14
N TYR A 173 12.69 1.00 32.80
CA TYR A 173 11.45 0.64 32.12
C TYR A 173 11.56 -0.71 31.42
N ASP A 174 10.61 -1.60 31.66
CA ASP A 174 10.60 -2.96 31.10
C ASP A 174 9.90 -3.03 29.73
N LEU A 175 9.10 -2.03 29.39
CA LEU A 175 8.37 -1.98 28.12
C LEU A 175 9.33 -1.85 26.93
N ARG A 176 9.18 -2.75 25.96
CA ARG A 176 9.88 -2.76 24.68
C ARG A 176 8.87 -2.82 23.55
N VAL A 177 9.17 -2.11 22.49
CA VAL A 177 8.40 -2.14 21.24
C VAL A 177 9.25 -2.84 20.19
N ARG A 178 8.70 -3.82 19.51
CA ARG A 178 9.33 -4.48 18.36
C ARG A 178 8.50 -4.24 17.12
N ILE A 179 9.03 -3.55 16.14
CA ILE A 179 8.40 -3.42 14.84
C ILE A 179 8.60 -4.73 14.07
N ILE A 180 7.51 -5.26 13.52
CA ILE A 180 7.49 -6.50 12.72
C ILE A 180 7.13 -6.13 11.29
N GLU A 181 7.93 -6.61 10.35
CA GLU A 181 7.65 -6.44 8.92
C GLU A 181 6.33 -7.14 8.55
N ALA A 182 5.54 -6.49 7.70
CA ALA A 182 4.20 -6.95 7.33
C ALA A 182 4.16 -8.40 6.78
N ASP A 183 5.19 -8.81 6.06
CA ASP A 183 5.29 -10.17 5.49
C ASP A 183 5.57 -11.25 6.53
N ARG A 184 6.11 -10.87 7.69
CA ARG A 184 6.32 -11.80 8.80
C ARG A 184 5.04 -12.13 9.57
N ILE A 185 3.99 -11.33 9.37
CA ILE A 185 2.64 -11.70 9.80
C ILE A 185 2.01 -12.50 8.66
N CYS A 186 2.12 -13.81 8.72
CA CYS A 186 1.66 -14.71 7.67
C CYS A 186 1.14 -16.02 8.25
N SER A 187 0.25 -16.66 7.49
CA SER A 187 -0.36 -17.94 7.92
C SER A 187 0.65 -19.06 7.85
N PRO A 188 0.76 -19.90 8.89
CA PRO A 188 1.67 -21.04 8.90
C PRO A 188 1.42 -22.01 7.73
N ALA A 189 0.15 -22.23 7.38
CA ALA A 189 -0.26 -23.15 6.30
C ALA A 189 0.25 -22.74 4.91
N PHE A 190 0.79 -21.53 4.76
CA PHE A 190 1.27 -21.05 3.47
C PHE A 190 2.69 -21.51 3.13
N MET A 191 3.50 -21.81 4.12
CA MET A 191 4.94 -22.04 3.93
C MET A 191 5.45 -23.40 4.41
N ASP A 192 4.77 -24.04 5.35
CA ASP A 192 5.19 -25.33 5.91
C ASP A 192 4.02 -26.32 6.04
N ILE A 193 4.38 -27.57 5.99
CA ILE A 193 3.45 -28.67 6.25
C ILE A 193 3.21 -28.70 7.77
N LEU A 194 2.12 -28.06 8.19
CA LEU A 194 1.63 -28.26 9.54
C LEU A 194 1.19 -29.72 9.70
N SER A 195 1.45 -30.29 10.87
CA SER A 195 0.89 -31.59 11.18
C SER A 195 -0.65 -31.50 11.21
N PRO A 196 -1.39 -32.59 10.89
CA PRO A 196 -2.85 -32.59 11.00
C PRO A 196 -3.36 -32.20 12.40
N THR A 197 -2.57 -32.44 13.43
CA THR A 197 -2.86 -32.05 14.82
C THR A 197 -2.81 -30.53 14.98
N ASP A 198 -1.77 -29.87 14.44
CA ASP A 198 -1.63 -28.42 14.51
C ASP A 198 -2.74 -27.70 13.76
N ILE A 199 -3.17 -28.25 12.61
CA ILE A 199 -4.28 -27.70 11.83
C ILE A 199 -5.59 -27.74 12.63
N ASN A 200 -5.86 -28.84 13.32
CA ASN A 200 -7.08 -29.00 14.10
C ASN A 200 -7.08 -28.18 15.40
N GLU A 201 -5.94 -28.09 16.09
CA GLU A 201 -5.83 -27.30 17.32
C GLU A 201 -5.97 -25.80 17.09
N HIS A 202 -5.48 -25.29 15.95
CA HIS A 202 -5.42 -23.85 15.69
C HIS A 202 -6.45 -23.35 14.70
N HIS A 203 -7.41 -24.18 14.25
CA HIS A 203 -8.46 -23.78 13.32
C HIS A 203 -7.90 -22.96 12.13
N VAL A 204 -6.98 -23.56 11.38
CA VAL A 204 -6.22 -22.89 10.30
C VAL A 204 -7.12 -22.21 9.26
N GLU A 205 -8.32 -22.71 9.08
CA GLU A 205 -9.35 -22.11 8.23
C GLU A 205 -9.81 -20.70 8.67
N LYS A 206 -9.59 -20.35 9.95
CA LYS A 206 -9.89 -19.01 10.51
C LYS A 206 -8.69 -18.08 10.51
N ILE A 207 -7.57 -18.52 9.98
CA ILE A 207 -6.34 -17.73 9.87
C ILE A 207 -6.21 -17.21 8.45
N VAL A 208 -6.30 -15.89 8.30
CA VAL A 208 -6.16 -15.23 7.01
C VAL A 208 -4.95 -14.31 7.05
N GLN A 209 -3.95 -14.60 6.22
CA GLN A 209 -2.71 -13.80 6.14
C GLN A 209 -2.07 -13.51 7.51
N GLY A 210 -2.05 -14.52 8.39
CA GLY A 210 -1.46 -14.44 9.73
C GLY A 210 -2.34 -13.78 10.80
N VAL A 211 -3.57 -13.42 10.47
CA VAL A 211 -4.55 -12.87 11.42
C VAL A 211 -5.56 -13.95 11.75
N GLU A 212 -5.67 -14.30 13.02
CA GLU A 212 -6.60 -15.30 13.52
C GLU A 212 -7.83 -14.60 14.09
N THR A 213 -9.02 -15.03 13.66
CA THR A 213 -10.30 -14.49 14.11
C THR A 213 -11.16 -15.57 14.77
N ASP A 214 -12.05 -15.15 15.64
CA ASP A 214 -13.09 -16.00 16.20
C ASP A 214 -14.28 -16.20 15.23
N ALA A 215 -15.33 -16.86 15.72
CA ALA A 215 -16.55 -17.14 14.94
C ALA A 215 -17.29 -15.86 14.51
N ASP A 216 -17.15 -14.79 15.28
CA ASP A 216 -17.81 -13.50 15.04
C ASP A 216 -16.94 -12.54 14.20
N GLY A 217 -15.72 -12.97 13.84
CA GLY A 217 -14.77 -12.18 13.05
C GLY A 217 -13.91 -11.24 13.89
N MET A 218 -13.91 -11.36 15.22
CA MET A 218 -13.05 -10.60 16.10
C MET A 218 -11.63 -11.18 16.06
N VAL A 219 -10.63 -10.31 15.99
CA VAL A 219 -9.22 -10.73 15.99
C VAL A 219 -8.82 -11.20 17.39
N ILE A 220 -8.35 -12.44 17.49
CA ILE A 220 -7.93 -13.05 18.75
C ILE A 220 -6.41 -13.24 18.86
N ALA A 221 -5.73 -13.47 17.75
CA ALA A 221 -4.27 -13.66 17.74
C ALA A 221 -3.65 -13.29 16.39
N TYR A 222 -2.33 -13.18 16.40
CA TYR A 222 -1.50 -12.97 15.22
C TYR A 222 -0.40 -14.02 15.15
N TRP A 223 -0.13 -14.51 13.94
CA TRP A 223 0.91 -15.48 13.68
C TRP A 223 2.14 -14.78 13.12
N VAL A 224 3.21 -14.77 13.90
CA VAL A 224 4.45 -14.06 13.59
C VAL A 224 5.52 -15.08 13.20
N CYS A 225 6.02 -15.00 11.98
CA CYS A 225 7.15 -15.77 11.51
C CYS A 225 8.47 -15.20 12.08
N ASP A 226 9.40 -16.08 12.47
CA ASP A 226 10.70 -15.70 13.04
C ASP A 226 11.59 -14.93 12.04
N ARG A 227 11.41 -15.16 10.74
CA ARG A 227 12.14 -14.52 9.64
C ARG A 227 11.19 -14.13 8.51
N HIS A 228 11.72 -13.38 7.54
CA HIS A 228 10.96 -13.08 6.32
C HIS A 228 10.67 -14.40 5.56
N PRO A 229 9.41 -14.65 5.13
CA PRO A 229 9.03 -15.91 4.48
C PRO A 229 9.85 -16.26 3.24
N LEU A 230 10.34 -15.24 2.52
CA LEU A 230 11.18 -15.40 1.33
C LEU A 230 12.69 -15.24 1.63
N ALA A 231 13.09 -15.22 2.90
CA ALA A 231 14.50 -15.16 3.23
C ALA A 231 15.21 -16.42 2.68
N SER A 232 16.28 -16.19 1.92
CA SER A 232 17.14 -17.28 1.44
C SER A 232 17.63 -18.09 2.64
N THR A 233 17.39 -19.39 2.62
CA THR A 233 17.99 -20.31 3.59
C THR A 233 19.50 -20.26 3.38
N SER A 234 20.24 -19.97 4.46
CA SER A 234 21.70 -20.01 4.43
C SER A 234 22.19 -21.35 3.88
N VAL A 235 23.30 -21.32 3.15
CA VAL A 235 23.96 -22.45 2.47
C VAL A 235 24.21 -23.67 3.40
N THR A 236 24.02 -23.55 4.70
CA THR A 236 24.36 -24.57 5.70
C THR A 236 23.19 -25.34 6.29
N GLY A 237 21.94 -25.11 5.87
CA GLY A 237 20.84 -25.94 6.37
C GLY A 237 19.45 -25.35 6.15
N LEU A 238 18.58 -26.24 5.74
CA LEU A 238 17.12 -26.11 5.78
C LEU A 238 16.66 -25.91 7.23
N THR A 239 16.79 -24.72 7.78
CA THR A 239 16.13 -24.38 9.02
C THR A 239 14.70 -24.01 8.68
N ALA A 240 13.76 -24.82 9.06
CA ALA A 240 12.33 -24.56 8.94
C ALA A 240 12.00 -23.19 9.57
N SER A 241 11.12 -22.42 8.94
CA SER A 241 10.58 -21.22 9.53
C SER A 241 9.73 -21.57 10.74
N HIS A 242 9.80 -20.78 11.79
CA HIS A 242 9.03 -21.00 13.01
C HIS A 242 8.02 -19.90 13.19
N TRP A 243 6.77 -20.24 13.53
CA TRP A 243 5.70 -19.28 13.81
C TRP A 243 5.41 -19.24 15.30
N THR A 244 5.28 -18.04 15.79
CA THR A 244 4.82 -17.78 17.16
C THR A 244 3.43 -17.19 17.11
N ARG A 245 2.47 -17.85 17.78
CA ARG A 245 1.13 -17.31 17.98
C ARG A 245 1.17 -16.27 19.09
N VAL A 246 0.83 -15.02 18.78
CA VAL A 246 0.79 -13.90 19.73
C VAL A 246 -0.68 -13.51 19.95
N GLU A 247 -1.16 -13.64 21.17
CA GLU A 247 -2.51 -13.18 21.54
C GLU A 247 -2.66 -11.69 21.27
N ALA A 248 -3.76 -11.27 20.66
CA ALA A 248 -4.01 -9.86 20.36
C ALA A 248 -4.10 -9.02 21.65
N TYR A 249 -4.68 -9.61 22.70
CA TYR A 249 -4.89 -8.96 23.99
C TYR A 249 -4.39 -9.82 25.14
N GLY A 250 -3.87 -9.18 26.15
CA GLY A 250 -3.42 -9.86 27.36
C GLY A 250 -4.58 -10.43 28.16
N LYS A 251 -4.57 -11.73 28.44
CA LYS A 251 -5.63 -12.46 29.16
C LYS A 251 -5.95 -11.89 30.55
N LYS A 252 -4.95 -11.31 31.23
CA LYS A 252 -5.13 -10.75 32.59
C LYS A 252 -5.44 -9.26 32.59
N THR A 253 -4.93 -8.52 31.62
CA THR A 253 -4.97 -7.06 31.62
C THR A 253 -5.94 -6.48 30.60
N GLY A 254 -6.38 -7.27 29.61
CA GLY A 254 -7.15 -6.79 28.46
C GLY A 254 -6.41 -5.82 27.55
N ARG A 255 -5.13 -5.52 27.83
CA ARG A 255 -4.33 -4.58 27.03
C ARG A 255 -3.86 -5.25 25.75
N GLN A 256 -3.73 -4.47 24.70
CA GLN A 256 -3.18 -4.93 23.43
C GLN A 256 -1.73 -5.38 23.57
N ASN A 257 -1.41 -6.57 23.07
CA ASN A 257 -0.04 -7.06 22.94
C ASN A 257 0.55 -6.74 21.56
N VAL A 258 -0.29 -6.56 20.56
CA VAL A 258 0.08 -6.24 19.18
C VAL A 258 -0.67 -5.00 18.74
N LEU A 259 0.05 -4.00 18.28
CA LEU A 259 -0.51 -2.80 17.66
C LEU A 259 -0.41 -2.98 16.14
N CYS A 260 -1.50 -2.71 15.44
CA CYS A 260 -1.57 -2.70 14.00
C CYS A 260 -1.86 -1.28 13.50
N LEU A 261 -0.97 -0.74 12.69
CA LEU A 261 -1.20 0.50 11.97
C LEU A 261 -1.61 0.14 10.54
N MET A 262 -2.89 0.30 10.22
CA MET A 262 -3.42 0.09 8.86
C MET A 262 -4.63 0.98 8.60
N GLN A 263 -4.89 1.24 7.33
CA GLN A 263 -6.13 1.86 6.87
C GLN A 263 -7.06 0.77 6.35
N ARG A 264 -8.26 0.70 6.92
CA ARG A 264 -9.31 -0.20 6.44
C ARG A 264 -10.19 0.54 5.44
N GLU A 265 -10.30 0.02 4.24
CA GLU A 265 -11.14 0.57 3.17
C GLU A 265 -12.47 -0.19 3.04
N ARG A 266 -12.51 -1.44 3.51
CA ARG A 266 -13.69 -2.32 3.45
C ARG A 266 -13.95 -2.97 4.80
N ALA A 267 -15.24 -3.17 5.13
CA ALA A 267 -15.63 -3.99 6.28
C ALA A 267 -15.15 -5.43 6.08
N GLY A 268 -14.63 -6.06 7.14
CA GLY A 268 -14.08 -7.41 7.09
C GLY A 268 -12.64 -7.51 6.55
N GLN A 269 -12.03 -6.41 6.15
CA GLN A 269 -10.63 -6.37 5.75
C GLN A 269 -9.72 -6.55 6.97
N LEU A 270 -8.79 -7.51 6.91
CA LEU A 270 -7.85 -7.84 7.98
C LEU A 270 -6.43 -7.34 7.73
N ARG A 271 -6.09 -7.01 6.49
CA ARG A 271 -4.76 -6.54 6.08
C ARG A 271 -4.85 -5.24 5.28
N GLY A 272 -3.86 -4.39 5.40
CA GLY A 272 -3.79 -3.10 4.70
C GLY A 272 -3.33 -3.22 3.24
N VAL A 273 -3.65 -2.20 2.43
CA VAL A 273 -3.22 -2.08 1.03
C VAL A 273 -2.08 -1.06 0.94
N PRO A 274 -0.96 -1.37 0.25
CA PRO A 274 0.12 -0.42 0.02
C PRO A 274 -0.38 0.88 -0.61
N LEU A 275 0.10 2.03 -0.14
CA LEU A 275 -0.29 3.32 -0.69
C LEU A 275 -0.02 3.43 -2.20
N LEU A 276 1.06 2.82 -2.67
CA LEU A 276 1.43 2.86 -4.08
C LEU A 276 0.60 1.90 -4.96
N ALA A 277 -0.21 0.99 -4.38
CA ALA A 277 -0.93 -0.03 -5.14
C ALA A 277 -1.67 0.50 -6.38
N PRO A 278 -2.49 1.57 -6.31
CA PRO A 278 -3.24 2.05 -7.46
C PRO A 278 -2.38 2.74 -8.53
N VAL A 279 -1.15 3.13 -8.20
CA VAL A 279 -0.27 3.90 -9.10
C VAL A 279 0.96 3.11 -9.57
N LEU A 280 1.13 1.86 -9.14
CA LEU A 280 2.31 1.04 -9.47
C LEU A 280 2.55 0.91 -10.98
N GLU A 281 1.49 0.68 -11.74
CA GLU A 281 1.59 0.53 -13.19
C GLU A 281 2.04 1.85 -13.84
N SER A 282 1.40 2.96 -13.46
CA SER A 282 1.74 4.29 -13.97
C SER A 282 3.17 4.70 -13.60
N LEU A 283 3.62 4.41 -12.39
CA LEU A 283 5.00 4.66 -11.95
C LEU A 283 6.02 3.86 -12.76
N LYS A 284 5.72 2.60 -13.06
CA LYS A 284 6.58 1.77 -13.90
C LYS A 284 6.64 2.26 -15.34
N GLN A 285 5.50 2.68 -15.91
CA GLN A 285 5.45 3.28 -17.25
C GLN A 285 6.24 4.58 -17.31
N LEU A 286 6.09 5.45 -16.30
CA LEU A 286 6.83 6.71 -16.20
C LEU A 286 8.35 6.46 -16.13
N GLY A 287 8.80 5.50 -15.33
CA GLY A 287 10.22 5.12 -15.28
C GLY A 287 10.75 4.70 -16.65
N ARG A 288 10.05 3.81 -17.35
CA ARG A 288 10.41 3.38 -18.70
C ARG A 288 10.44 4.54 -19.71
N PHE A 289 9.47 5.43 -19.63
CA PHE A 289 9.44 6.62 -20.49
C PHE A 289 10.66 7.52 -20.26
N THR A 290 10.97 7.79 -18.98
CA THR A 290 12.12 8.60 -18.62
C THR A 290 13.44 7.99 -19.12
N ASP A 291 13.61 6.68 -18.95
CA ASP A 291 14.80 5.94 -19.44
C ASP A 291 14.90 5.98 -20.98
N ALA A 292 13.78 5.84 -21.68
CA ALA A 292 13.71 5.91 -23.13
C ALA A 292 14.07 7.31 -23.65
N GLU A 293 13.53 8.37 -23.04
CA GLU A 293 13.83 9.77 -23.37
C GLU A 293 15.32 10.12 -23.13
N LEU A 294 15.86 9.70 -21.99
CA LEU A 294 17.28 9.85 -21.69
C LEU A 294 18.15 9.14 -22.74
N THR A 295 17.81 7.92 -23.09
CA THR A 295 18.53 7.15 -24.11
C THR A 295 18.44 7.82 -25.47
N ALA A 296 17.26 8.30 -25.86
CA ALA A 296 17.06 9.03 -27.11
C ALA A 296 17.89 10.32 -27.15
N ALA A 297 17.93 11.08 -26.04
CA ALA A 297 18.72 12.29 -25.92
C ALA A 297 20.23 11.99 -26.05
N VAL A 298 20.73 10.94 -25.40
CA VAL A 298 22.14 10.51 -25.51
C VAL A 298 22.46 10.11 -26.94
N ILE A 299 21.62 9.31 -27.60
CA ILE A 299 21.81 8.88 -28.97
C ILE A 299 21.80 10.11 -29.89
N SER A 300 20.84 11.02 -29.74
CA SER A 300 20.76 12.25 -30.55
C SER A 300 22.00 13.13 -30.41
N ALA A 301 22.58 13.19 -29.21
CA ALA A 301 23.81 13.93 -28.95
C ALA A 301 25.06 13.28 -29.58
N MET A 302 25.00 11.97 -29.86
CA MET A 302 26.12 11.22 -30.46
C MET A 302 26.07 11.21 -32.00
N PHE A 303 24.92 11.52 -32.60
CA PHE A 303 24.81 11.53 -34.07
C PHE A 303 25.33 12.84 -34.64
N THR A 304 26.42 12.72 -35.45
CA THR A 304 26.90 13.80 -36.34
C THR A 304 26.31 13.55 -37.73
N VAL A 305 25.56 14.50 -38.27
CA VAL A 305 25.01 14.42 -39.62
C VAL A 305 26.03 14.95 -40.61
N PHE A 306 26.49 14.10 -41.53
CA PHE A 306 27.31 14.51 -42.68
C PHE A 306 26.40 14.71 -43.88
N ILE A 307 26.26 15.98 -44.37
CA ILE A 307 25.54 16.27 -45.60
C ILE A 307 26.50 16.28 -46.75
N LYS A 308 26.40 15.31 -47.68
CA LYS A 308 27.17 15.26 -48.91
C LYS A 308 26.41 16.00 -50.00
N LYS A 309 26.96 17.14 -50.46
CA LYS A 309 26.39 17.88 -51.56
C LYS A 309 26.77 17.20 -52.90
N SER A 310 25.80 16.97 -53.79
CA SER A 310 26.09 16.51 -55.16
C SER A 310 26.38 17.72 -56.03
N ASP A 311 27.30 17.58 -56.95
CA ASP A 311 27.96 18.64 -57.73
C ASP A 311 27.06 19.49 -58.69
N GLN A 312 25.70 19.41 -58.57
CA GLN A 312 24.80 20.04 -59.54
C GLN A 312 23.92 21.16 -58.98
N SER A 313 24.02 21.60 -57.75
CA SER A 313 23.27 22.77 -57.23
C SER A 313 24.15 23.60 -56.32
N ASP A 314 24.25 24.88 -56.61
CA ASP A 314 24.98 25.87 -55.77
C ASP A 314 24.28 26.22 -54.46
N GLU A 315 23.11 25.61 -54.17
CA GLU A 315 22.36 25.88 -52.93
C GLU A 315 22.74 24.89 -51.84
N VAL A 316 23.13 25.41 -50.69
CA VAL A 316 23.40 24.60 -49.47
C VAL A 316 22.05 24.13 -48.90
N PRO A 317 21.76 22.82 -48.87
CA PRO A 317 20.55 22.36 -48.19
C PRO A 317 20.56 22.84 -46.73
N PHE A 318 19.53 23.52 -46.33
CA PHE A 318 19.38 24.09 -44.96
C PHE A 318 20.26 25.31 -44.65
N GLY A 319 20.91 25.96 -45.64
CA GLY A 319 21.75 27.13 -45.40
C GLY A 319 21.05 28.34 -44.73
N GLU A 320 19.73 28.47 -44.91
CA GLU A 320 18.90 29.48 -44.24
C GLU A 320 18.48 29.08 -42.82
N MET A 321 18.66 27.80 -42.40
CA MET A 321 18.30 27.34 -41.05
C MET A 321 19.48 27.32 -40.08
N LEU A 322 20.69 27.60 -40.56
CA LEU A 322 21.87 27.65 -39.68
C LEU A 322 22.09 29.05 -39.16
N PRO A 323 22.45 29.21 -37.89
CA PRO A 323 22.88 30.51 -37.38
C PRO A 323 24.05 31.04 -38.20
N PRO A 324 24.19 32.39 -38.39
CA PRO A 324 25.18 32.99 -39.27
C PRO A 324 26.65 32.70 -38.92
N ASP A 325 26.93 32.08 -37.77
CA ASP A 325 28.28 31.80 -37.29
C ASP A 325 28.75 30.33 -37.52
N VAL A 326 27.93 29.50 -38.17
CA VAL A 326 28.34 28.11 -38.47
C VAL A 326 29.02 28.05 -39.82
N GLN A 327 30.37 28.02 -39.82
CA GLN A 327 31.17 27.72 -41.01
C GLN A 327 31.02 26.24 -41.36
N VAL A 328 30.49 25.96 -42.55
CA VAL A 328 30.46 24.58 -43.11
C VAL A 328 31.80 24.35 -43.81
N ASP A 329 32.66 23.51 -43.25
CA ASP A 329 33.87 23.06 -43.90
C ASP A 329 33.54 22.33 -45.21
N THR A 330 33.84 22.96 -46.33
CA THR A 330 33.79 22.31 -47.62
C THR A 330 35.12 21.58 -47.85
N PRO A 331 35.14 20.25 -48.08
CA PRO A 331 36.37 19.54 -48.37
C PRO A 331 37.02 20.11 -49.64
N ASP A 332 38.28 20.46 -49.51
CA ASP A 332 39.11 21.03 -50.60
C ASP A 332 39.14 20.09 -51.83
N LYS A 333 38.90 20.61 -53.02
CA LYS A 333 38.82 19.87 -54.29
C LYS A 333 40.21 19.59 -54.91
N THR A 334 41.24 19.46 -54.08
CA THR A 334 42.60 19.15 -54.61
C THR A 334 43.21 17.95 -53.93
N SER A 335 42.92 16.76 -54.48
CA SER A 335 43.86 15.64 -54.73
C SER A 335 43.13 14.46 -55.32
#